data_0ebcda5a56bd4f0a891c064c3e1e35b8
#
_entry.id   0ebcda5a56bd4f0a891c064c3e1e35b8
#
_cell.length_a   1.000
_cell.length_b   1.000
_cell.length_c   1.000
_cell.angle_alpha   90.00
_cell.angle_beta   90.00
_cell.angle_gamma   90.00
#
_symmetry.space_group_name_H-M   'P 1'
#
loop_
_entity.id
_entity.type
_entity.pdbx_description
1 polymer ?
#
loop_
_entity_poly.entity_id
_entity_poly.type
_entity_poly.pdbx_seq_one_letter_code
_entity_poly.pdbx_strand_id
1 'polypeptide(L)'
;MSTLHVSVWRGTEAGRFQLFEVPRLASQTVLDVVTHIQRALDPTLAYRFACRVGMCGSCAMTVNGRARWTCRTHVDKVARDGRLEIAPLRNLPVVRDLVTDMTPFFDKWARARGEFQGGTTRKDDFARVPPGSPARRLADAAIECIGCGVCYSSCDVVAWNPDYLGPAALNRAWTLVNDVRDTGNRARLAAVAGDAGCHACHTHMSCTERCPMRLSPTASIAGLKRMTMAAALKGEI
;
A
#
# COMPACT_ATOMS: atom_id res chain seq x y z
N MET A 1 -27.28 20.69 -13.95
CA MET A 1 -26.11 19.82 -13.64
C MET A 1 -26.44 19.10 -12.34
N SER A 2 -26.18 17.80 -12.25
CA SER A 2 -26.39 17.06 -10.99
C SER A 2 -25.28 17.41 -9.99
N THR A 3 -25.61 17.42 -8.71
CA THR A 3 -24.69 17.75 -7.61
C THR A 3 -24.25 16.49 -6.89
N LEU A 4 -22.99 16.43 -6.48
CA LEU A 4 -22.45 15.44 -5.55
C LEU A 4 -22.42 16.01 -4.13
N HIS A 5 -22.91 15.27 -3.17
CA HIS A 5 -22.77 15.56 -1.76
C HIS A 5 -21.56 14.79 -1.22
N VAL A 6 -20.50 15.50 -0.87
CA VAL A 6 -19.21 14.93 -0.54
C VAL A 6 -18.87 15.20 0.91
N SER A 7 -18.88 14.15 1.74
CA SER A 7 -18.42 14.21 3.12
C SER A 7 -16.91 13.99 3.16
N VAL A 8 -16.15 14.97 3.60
CA VAL A 8 -14.69 14.92 3.67
C VAL A 8 -14.24 15.03 5.12
N TRP A 9 -13.34 14.13 5.54
CA TRP A 9 -12.72 14.21 6.85
C TRP A 9 -11.86 15.47 6.98
N ARG A 10 -12.05 16.21 8.08
CA ARG A 10 -11.32 17.43 8.40
C ARG A 10 -10.73 17.37 9.80
N GLY A 11 -9.49 17.81 9.93
CA GLY A 11 -8.77 17.84 11.20
C GLY A 11 -7.77 16.69 11.36
N THR A 12 -7.47 16.36 12.60
CA THR A 12 -6.55 15.28 12.99
C THR A 12 -7.33 14.01 13.38
N GLU A 13 -6.77 13.16 14.26
CA GLU A 13 -7.46 11.96 14.76
C GLU A 13 -8.84 12.28 15.40
N ALA A 14 -8.98 13.43 16.06
CA ALA A 14 -10.23 13.91 16.63
C ALA A 14 -11.05 14.77 15.64
N GLY A 15 -10.84 14.59 14.35
CA GLY A 15 -11.50 15.34 13.29
C GLY A 15 -12.99 14.98 13.14
N ARG A 16 -13.62 15.58 12.14
CA ARG A 16 -15.03 15.35 11.79
C ARG A 16 -15.25 15.41 10.30
N PHE A 17 -16.34 14.84 9.82
CA PHE A 17 -16.77 15.01 8.44
C PHE A 17 -17.39 16.39 8.21
N GLN A 18 -16.98 17.05 7.11
CA GLN A 18 -17.56 18.29 6.60
C GLN A 18 -18.21 17.97 5.25
N LEU A 19 -19.43 18.46 5.05
CA LEU A 19 -20.17 18.26 3.81
C LEU A 19 -19.84 19.39 2.81
N PHE A 20 -19.62 18.98 1.57
CA PHE A 20 -19.44 19.88 0.42
C PHE A 20 -20.39 19.50 -0.71
N GLU A 21 -20.86 20.48 -1.44
CA GLU A 21 -21.61 20.31 -2.69
C GLU A 21 -20.68 20.58 -3.87
N VAL A 22 -20.49 19.57 -4.72
CA VAL A 22 -19.56 19.62 -5.85
C VAL A 22 -20.31 19.32 -7.14
N PRO A 23 -20.10 20.09 -8.23
CA PRO A 23 -20.67 19.76 -9.52
C PRO A 23 -20.23 18.36 -9.98
N ARG A 24 -21.19 17.55 -10.43
CA ARG A 24 -20.89 16.25 -11.04
C ARG A 24 -20.58 16.45 -12.51
N LEU A 25 -19.37 16.07 -12.91
CA LEU A 25 -18.86 16.16 -14.27
C LEU A 25 -18.67 14.76 -14.88
N ALA A 26 -18.76 14.68 -16.21
CA ALA A 26 -18.45 13.45 -16.92
C ALA A 26 -16.97 13.06 -16.71
N SER A 27 -16.71 11.74 -16.57
CA SER A 27 -15.37 11.19 -16.39
C SER A 27 -14.57 11.70 -15.18
N GLN A 28 -15.23 12.33 -14.21
CA GLN A 28 -14.62 12.90 -13.01
C GLN A 28 -14.04 11.80 -12.12
N THR A 29 -12.81 12.00 -11.67
CA THR A 29 -12.17 11.15 -10.65
C THR A 29 -12.42 11.69 -9.25
N VAL A 30 -12.26 10.84 -8.23
CA VAL A 30 -12.34 11.28 -6.83
C VAL A 30 -11.26 12.33 -6.52
N LEU A 31 -10.07 12.24 -7.16
CA LEU A 31 -9.03 13.27 -7.00
C LEU A 31 -9.48 14.63 -7.57
N ASP A 32 -10.23 14.63 -8.69
CA ASP A 32 -10.76 15.89 -9.26
C ASP A 32 -11.77 16.53 -8.30
N VAL A 33 -12.60 15.72 -7.63
CA VAL A 33 -13.52 16.20 -6.58
C VAL A 33 -12.76 16.85 -5.43
N VAL A 34 -11.76 16.18 -4.87
CA VAL A 34 -10.93 16.73 -3.78
C VAL A 34 -10.20 18.00 -4.21
N THR A 35 -9.67 18.01 -5.44
CA THR A 35 -8.99 19.17 -6.00
C THR A 35 -9.97 20.35 -6.20
N HIS A 36 -11.19 20.07 -6.65
CA HIS A 36 -12.24 21.12 -6.78
C HIS A 36 -12.59 21.72 -5.41
N ILE A 37 -12.81 20.88 -4.40
CA ILE A 37 -13.09 21.34 -3.04
C ILE A 37 -11.95 22.26 -2.55
N GLN A 38 -10.71 21.84 -2.67
CA GLN A 38 -9.56 22.60 -2.20
C GLN A 38 -9.40 23.93 -2.96
N ARG A 39 -9.62 23.95 -4.27
CA ARG A 39 -9.39 25.16 -5.07
C ARG A 39 -10.55 26.15 -5.04
N ALA A 40 -11.78 25.67 -4.99
CA ALA A 40 -12.96 26.51 -5.20
C ALA A 40 -13.81 26.70 -3.92
N LEU A 41 -13.78 25.76 -2.97
CA LEU A 41 -14.68 25.79 -1.82
C LEU A 41 -13.96 26.02 -0.49
N ASP A 42 -12.83 25.31 -0.26
CA ASP A 42 -12.09 25.41 0.99
C ASP A 42 -10.58 25.21 0.75
N PRO A 43 -9.80 26.30 0.58
CA PRO A 43 -8.36 26.23 0.32
C PRO A 43 -7.54 25.67 1.48
N THR A 44 -8.12 25.48 2.66
CA THR A 44 -7.45 24.92 3.83
C THR A 44 -7.41 23.39 3.83
N LEU A 45 -8.12 22.71 2.90
CA LEU A 45 -8.15 21.26 2.78
C LEU A 45 -6.75 20.71 2.43
N ALA A 46 -6.22 19.88 3.32
CA ALA A 46 -4.93 19.23 3.13
C ALA A 46 -5.10 17.83 2.50
N TYR A 47 -4.39 17.58 1.41
CA TYR A 47 -4.34 16.27 0.74
C TYR A 47 -3.03 16.12 -0.05
N ARG A 48 -2.74 14.92 -0.52
CA ARG A 48 -1.53 14.61 -1.31
C ARG A 48 -1.89 14.06 -2.69
N PHE A 49 -1.18 14.50 -3.70
CA PHE A 49 -1.12 13.87 -5.01
C PHE A 49 0.16 14.29 -5.75
N ALA A 50 0.55 13.55 -6.80
CA ALA A 50 1.66 13.93 -7.67
C ALA A 50 1.39 13.54 -9.13
N CYS A 51 1.50 12.26 -9.50
CA CYS A 51 1.51 11.84 -10.90
C CYS A 51 0.18 11.93 -11.64
N ARG A 52 -0.96 11.80 -10.98
CA ARG A 52 -2.35 11.75 -11.52
C ARG A 52 -2.62 10.61 -12.50
N VAL A 53 -1.67 9.70 -12.72
CA VAL A 53 -1.74 8.60 -13.69
C VAL A 53 -1.62 7.20 -13.06
N GLY A 54 -1.74 7.10 -11.74
CA GLY A 54 -1.74 5.82 -11.02
C GLY A 54 -0.35 5.21 -10.82
N MET A 55 0.73 6.00 -10.80
CA MET A 55 2.10 5.50 -10.67
C MET A 55 2.74 5.75 -9.31
N CYS A 56 2.42 6.85 -8.61
CA CYS A 56 3.15 7.24 -7.40
C CYS A 56 2.48 6.84 -6.09
N GLY A 57 1.18 6.49 -6.09
CA GLY A 57 0.44 6.12 -4.89
C GLY A 57 0.08 7.26 -3.92
N SER A 58 0.63 8.48 -4.10
CA SER A 58 0.47 9.60 -3.15
C SER A 58 -0.98 10.02 -2.92
N CYS A 59 -1.87 9.81 -3.89
CA CYS A 59 -3.29 10.15 -3.80
C CYS A 59 -4.17 9.06 -3.16
N ALA A 60 -3.56 8.11 -2.44
CA ALA A 60 -4.33 7.06 -1.78
C ALA A 60 -5.14 7.65 -0.60
N MET A 61 -6.43 7.36 -0.58
CA MET A 61 -7.39 7.80 0.43
C MET A 61 -8.45 6.71 0.66
N THR A 62 -9.20 6.82 1.74
CA THR A 62 -10.38 5.98 1.96
C THR A 62 -11.59 6.63 1.28
N VAL A 63 -12.25 5.90 0.39
CA VAL A 63 -13.44 6.35 -0.34
C VAL A 63 -14.57 5.38 -0.06
N ASN A 64 -15.65 5.85 0.55
CA ASN A 64 -16.80 5.05 0.99
C ASN A 64 -16.33 3.79 1.76
N GLY A 65 -15.46 3.99 2.77
CA GLY A 65 -14.91 2.92 3.61
C GLY A 65 -13.86 2.00 2.94
N ARG A 66 -13.44 2.26 1.69
CA ARG A 66 -12.45 1.44 0.99
C ARG A 66 -11.24 2.28 0.58
N ALA A 67 -10.04 1.88 0.99
CA ALA A 67 -8.80 2.51 0.53
C ALA A 67 -8.61 2.34 -0.99
N ARG A 68 -8.27 3.44 -1.68
CA ARG A 68 -8.12 3.52 -3.14
C ARG A 68 -7.12 4.59 -3.54
N TRP A 69 -6.55 4.48 -4.73
CA TRP A 69 -5.86 5.59 -5.40
C TRP A 69 -6.89 6.48 -6.11
N THR A 70 -7.05 7.69 -5.66
CA THR A 70 -8.16 8.55 -6.07
C THR A 70 -8.04 9.08 -7.51
N CYS A 71 -6.81 9.22 -8.05
CA CYS A 71 -6.59 9.69 -9.42
C CYS A 71 -7.07 8.73 -10.53
N ARG A 72 -7.34 7.46 -10.19
CA ARG A 72 -7.87 6.44 -11.13
C ARG A 72 -9.22 5.88 -10.68
N THR A 73 -9.79 6.44 -9.62
CA THR A 73 -11.12 6.07 -9.14
C THR A 73 -12.14 7.05 -9.68
N HIS A 74 -12.93 6.62 -10.67
CA HIS A 74 -14.01 7.42 -11.23
C HIS A 74 -15.17 7.52 -10.26
N VAL A 75 -15.74 8.72 -10.15
CA VAL A 75 -16.88 9.03 -9.30
C VAL A 75 -18.07 8.12 -9.60
N ASP A 76 -18.38 7.89 -10.87
CA ASP A 76 -19.50 7.06 -11.31
C ASP A 76 -19.42 5.60 -10.85
N LYS A 77 -18.21 5.11 -10.54
CA LYS A 77 -18.01 3.75 -10.05
C LYS A 77 -18.15 3.61 -8.54
N VAL A 78 -18.11 4.73 -7.81
CA VAL A 78 -18.05 4.71 -6.34
C VAL A 78 -19.11 5.57 -5.66
N ALA A 79 -19.63 6.62 -6.28
CA ALA A 79 -20.71 7.41 -5.74
C ALA A 79 -21.99 6.56 -5.59
N ARG A 80 -22.66 6.68 -4.44
CA ARG A 80 -23.95 6.04 -4.16
C ARG A 80 -24.98 7.13 -3.96
N ASP A 81 -26.02 7.14 -4.77
CA ASP A 81 -27.10 8.13 -4.73
C ASP A 81 -26.59 9.58 -4.68
N GLY A 82 -25.56 9.89 -5.50
CA GLY A 82 -24.95 11.20 -5.53
C GLY A 82 -24.10 11.55 -4.30
N ARG A 83 -23.76 10.57 -3.45
CA ARG A 83 -22.99 10.78 -2.22
C ARG A 83 -21.61 10.14 -2.31
N LEU A 84 -20.62 10.81 -1.73
CA LEU A 84 -19.25 10.34 -1.54
C LEU A 84 -18.80 10.64 -0.11
N GLU A 85 -18.09 9.67 0.49
CA GLU A 85 -17.36 9.88 1.73
C GLU A 85 -15.86 9.71 1.46
N ILE A 86 -15.06 10.67 1.88
CA ILE A 86 -13.61 10.67 1.67
C ILE A 86 -12.92 10.90 3.02
N ALA A 87 -12.07 9.96 3.41
CA ALA A 87 -11.35 9.97 4.67
C ALA A 87 -9.85 9.64 4.45
N PRO A 88 -8.98 9.93 5.42
CA PRO A 88 -7.58 9.51 5.35
C PRO A 88 -7.45 7.98 5.30
N LEU A 89 -6.27 7.49 4.96
CA LEU A 89 -5.94 6.06 5.06
C LEU A 89 -6.03 5.60 6.52
N ARG A 90 -6.69 4.48 6.77
CA ARG A 90 -6.75 3.84 8.09
C ARG A 90 -5.39 3.26 8.48
N ASN A 91 -5.20 2.98 9.76
CA ASN A 91 -4.00 2.34 10.32
C ASN A 91 -2.72 3.18 10.20
N LEU A 92 -2.86 4.46 9.91
CA LEU A 92 -1.77 5.44 9.84
C LEU A 92 -2.20 6.70 10.60
N PRO A 93 -1.29 7.33 11.37
CA PRO A 93 -1.62 8.56 12.08
C PRO A 93 -2.06 9.67 11.11
N VAL A 94 -3.08 10.42 11.48
CA VAL A 94 -3.58 11.54 10.68
C VAL A 94 -2.78 12.80 11.00
N VAL A 95 -2.05 13.31 10.02
CA VAL A 95 -1.35 14.59 10.14
C VAL A 95 -2.37 15.74 10.09
N ARG A 96 -3.18 15.76 9.05
CA ARG A 96 -4.26 16.73 8.86
C ARG A 96 -5.17 16.29 7.70
N ASP A 97 -6.47 16.36 7.90
CA ASP A 97 -7.52 16.08 6.90
C ASP A 97 -7.29 14.72 6.22
N LEU A 98 -6.92 14.71 4.95
CA LEU A 98 -6.69 13.49 4.15
C LEU A 98 -5.21 13.06 4.13
N VAL A 99 -4.34 13.76 4.87
CA VAL A 99 -2.90 13.50 4.93
C VAL A 99 -2.57 12.63 6.13
N THR A 100 -1.94 11.49 5.89
CA THR A 100 -1.46 10.58 6.94
C THR A 100 0.06 10.57 7.03
N ASP A 101 0.60 10.27 8.21
CA ASP A 101 2.03 10.00 8.40
C ASP A 101 2.38 8.59 7.90
N MET A 102 3.27 8.53 6.93
CA MET A 102 3.74 7.27 6.35
C MET A 102 4.96 6.68 7.07
N THR A 103 5.49 7.35 8.10
CA THR A 103 6.66 6.88 8.86
C THR A 103 6.48 5.46 9.39
N PRO A 104 5.37 5.12 10.09
CA PRO A 104 5.18 3.76 10.60
C PRO A 104 5.13 2.69 9.50
N PHE A 105 4.64 3.05 8.31
CA PHE A 105 4.63 2.16 7.15
C PHE A 105 6.03 1.86 6.64
N PHE A 106 6.89 2.88 6.50
CA PHE A 106 8.25 2.71 6.01
C PHE A 106 9.20 2.11 7.06
N ASP A 107 8.97 2.37 8.35
CA ASP A 107 9.69 1.72 9.45
C ASP A 107 9.50 0.19 9.41
N LYS A 108 8.26 -0.27 9.16
CA LYS A 108 8.00 -1.71 8.98
C LYS A 108 8.66 -2.27 7.72
N TRP A 109 8.78 -1.47 6.69
CA TRP A 109 9.52 -1.84 5.49
C TRP A 109 11.01 -2.03 5.78
N ALA A 110 11.62 -1.13 6.56
CA ALA A 110 13.01 -1.26 7.03
C ALA A 110 13.19 -2.46 7.95
N ARG A 111 12.28 -2.67 8.92
CA ARG A 111 12.27 -3.85 9.81
C ARG A 111 12.19 -5.17 9.05
N ALA A 112 11.47 -5.22 7.93
CA ALA A 112 11.39 -6.39 7.05
C ALA A 112 12.64 -6.57 6.17
N ARG A 113 13.69 -5.77 6.36
CA ARG A 113 14.89 -5.74 5.50
C ARG A 113 14.53 -5.53 4.03
N GLY A 114 13.75 -4.47 3.77
CA GLY A 114 13.23 -4.12 2.43
C GLY A 114 14.27 -3.49 1.50
N GLU A 115 15.50 -3.30 1.95
CA GLU A 115 16.65 -2.85 1.15
C GLU A 115 17.24 -3.99 0.31
N PHE A 116 17.70 -3.68 -0.90
CA PHE A 116 18.42 -4.61 -1.77
C PHE A 116 19.89 -4.71 -1.31
N GLN A 117 20.41 -5.94 -1.20
CA GLN A 117 21.80 -6.21 -0.86
C GLN A 117 22.48 -6.91 -2.03
N GLY A 118 23.17 -6.13 -2.87
CA GLY A 118 23.90 -6.67 -4.02
C GLY A 118 25.18 -7.41 -3.60
N GLY A 119 25.46 -8.55 -4.24
CA GLY A 119 26.68 -9.32 -4.05
C GLY A 119 27.81 -8.98 -5.02
N THR A 120 27.58 -8.09 -5.98
CA THR A 120 28.52 -7.75 -7.05
C THR A 120 29.05 -6.31 -6.91
N THR A 121 30.23 -6.06 -7.46
CA THR A 121 30.89 -4.76 -7.50
C THR A 121 30.93 -4.19 -8.94
N ARG A 122 31.44 -2.97 -9.11
CA ARG A 122 31.62 -2.37 -10.44
C ARG A 122 32.64 -3.09 -11.34
N LYS A 123 33.41 -4.03 -10.76
CA LYS A 123 34.43 -4.80 -11.49
C LYS A 123 33.91 -6.15 -12.00
N ASP A 124 32.73 -6.54 -11.55
CA ASP A 124 32.10 -7.79 -11.93
C ASP A 124 31.24 -7.62 -13.18
N ASP A 125 31.03 -8.70 -13.91
CA ASP A 125 30.09 -8.72 -15.04
C ASP A 125 28.67 -8.43 -14.59
N PHE A 126 27.85 -7.89 -15.52
CA PHE A 126 26.44 -7.68 -15.26
C PHE A 126 25.72 -8.99 -14.89
N ALA A 127 24.95 -8.95 -13.81
CA ALA A 127 24.16 -10.10 -13.41
C ALA A 127 23.14 -10.47 -14.51
N ARG A 128 23.20 -11.73 -14.95
CA ARG A 128 22.23 -12.26 -15.92
C ARG A 128 21.01 -12.77 -15.18
N VAL A 129 19.85 -12.17 -15.48
CA VAL A 129 18.56 -12.58 -14.90
C VAL A 129 17.66 -13.08 -16.02
N PRO A 130 17.60 -14.41 -16.27
CA PRO A 130 16.76 -14.95 -17.33
C PRO A 130 15.28 -14.63 -17.09
N PRO A 131 14.58 -13.97 -18.03
CA PRO A 131 13.20 -13.50 -17.82
C PRO A 131 12.21 -14.63 -17.47
N GLY A 132 12.41 -15.82 -18.04
CA GLY A 132 11.54 -16.98 -17.81
C GLY A 132 11.91 -17.85 -16.61
N SER A 133 12.93 -17.50 -15.82
CA SER A 133 13.33 -18.33 -14.68
C SER A 133 12.26 -18.37 -13.58
N PRO A 134 12.13 -19.47 -12.81
CA PRO A 134 11.18 -19.53 -11.70
C PRO A 134 11.38 -18.42 -10.66
N ALA A 135 12.64 -18.15 -10.28
CA ALA A 135 12.97 -17.08 -9.34
C ALA A 135 12.53 -15.70 -9.86
N ARG A 136 12.78 -15.41 -11.15
CA ARG A 136 12.35 -14.16 -11.75
C ARG A 136 10.83 -14.00 -11.75
N ARG A 137 10.07 -15.04 -12.09
CA ARG A 137 8.60 -15.01 -12.03
C ARG A 137 8.09 -14.75 -10.64
N LEU A 138 8.72 -15.33 -9.61
CA LEU A 138 8.35 -15.10 -8.20
C LEU A 138 8.66 -13.67 -7.75
N ALA A 139 9.81 -13.11 -8.15
CA ALA A 139 10.15 -11.72 -7.89
C ALA A 139 9.19 -10.76 -8.61
N ASP A 140 8.90 -10.99 -9.89
CA ASP A 140 8.01 -10.17 -10.71
C ASP A 140 6.57 -10.12 -10.14
N ALA A 141 6.11 -11.19 -9.53
CA ALA A 141 4.78 -11.24 -8.91
C ALA A 141 4.56 -10.16 -7.81
N ALA A 142 5.60 -9.49 -7.36
CA ALA A 142 5.53 -8.52 -6.28
C ALA A 142 6.30 -7.20 -6.54
N ILE A 143 7.14 -7.16 -7.59
CA ILE A 143 8.11 -6.07 -7.82
C ILE A 143 7.44 -4.71 -8.15
N GLU A 144 6.27 -4.72 -8.75
CA GLU A 144 5.56 -3.51 -9.18
C GLU A 144 4.86 -2.76 -8.03
N CYS A 145 5.19 -3.07 -6.77
CA CYS A 145 4.63 -2.38 -5.62
C CYS A 145 5.08 -0.91 -5.59
N ILE A 146 4.12 0.01 -5.61
CA ILE A 146 4.36 1.46 -5.61
C ILE A 146 4.33 2.09 -4.19
N GLY A 147 4.28 1.30 -3.13
CA GLY A 147 4.30 1.80 -1.75
C GLY A 147 3.11 2.69 -1.36
N CYS A 148 1.95 2.53 -2.00
CA CYS A 148 0.81 3.43 -1.83
C CYS A 148 0.05 3.32 -0.49
N GLY A 149 0.34 2.33 0.34
CA GLY A 149 -0.32 2.12 1.64
C GLY A 149 -1.73 1.54 1.59
N VAL A 150 -2.35 1.35 0.41
CA VAL A 150 -3.74 0.84 0.29
C VAL A 150 -3.92 -0.53 0.95
N CYS A 151 -2.99 -1.47 0.74
CA CYS A 151 -3.04 -2.80 1.35
C CYS A 151 -2.85 -2.74 2.87
N TYR A 152 -2.00 -1.85 3.36
CA TYR A 152 -1.75 -1.60 4.78
C TYR A 152 -2.98 -1.03 5.46
N SER A 153 -3.57 0.01 4.89
CA SER A 153 -4.81 0.63 5.36
C SER A 153 -6.00 -0.33 5.36
N SER A 154 -5.97 -1.36 4.51
CA SER A 154 -7.05 -2.33 4.37
C SER A 154 -6.89 -3.57 5.22
N CYS A 155 -5.78 -3.70 5.95
CA CYS A 155 -5.46 -4.90 6.71
C CYS A 155 -5.95 -4.78 8.15
N ASP A 156 -6.85 -5.68 8.56
CA ASP A 156 -7.35 -5.68 9.92
C ASP A 156 -6.29 -6.15 10.92
N VAL A 157 -5.36 -7.05 10.50
CA VAL A 157 -4.25 -7.47 11.35
C VAL A 157 -3.35 -6.28 11.72
N VAL A 158 -3.11 -5.35 10.79
CA VAL A 158 -2.38 -4.11 11.08
C VAL A 158 -3.12 -3.25 12.12
N ALA A 159 -4.46 -3.27 12.09
CA ALA A 159 -5.27 -2.48 13.02
C ALA A 159 -5.18 -2.99 14.47
N TRP A 160 -5.15 -4.29 14.67
CA TRP A 160 -5.13 -4.86 16.03
C TRP A 160 -3.77 -5.32 16.53
N ASN A 161 -2.77 -5.50 15.63
CA ASN A 161 -1.40 -5.84 15.99
C ASN A 161 -0.42 -4.77 15.46
N PRO A 162 -0.07 -3.77 16.27
CA PRO A 162 0.83 -2.68 15.88
C PRO A 162 2.22 -3.15 15.45
N ASP A 163 2.70 -4.29 15.95
CA ASP A 163 4.01 -4.84 15.61
C ASP A 163 4.04 -5.58 14.28
N TYR A 164 2.88 -6.00 13.77
CA TYR A 164 2.79 -6.71 12.50
C TYR A 164 3.38 -5.89 11.36
N LEU A 165 4.33 -6.48 10.63
CA LEU A 165 5.06 -5.82 9.53
C LEU A 165 4.14 -5.34 8.41
N GLY A 166 3.02 -6.01 8.22
CA GLY A 166 2.02 -5.63 7.24
C GLY A 166 2.30 -6.14 5.82
N PRO A 167 1.27 -6.09 4.97
CA PRO A 167 1.32 -6.77 3.68
C PRO A 167 2.33 -6.16 2.70
N ALA A 168 2.59 -4.84 2.74
CA ALA A 168 3.51 -4.20 1.81
C ALA A 168 4.97 -4.54 2.11
N ALA A 169 5.38 -4.49 3.38
CA ALA A 169 6.73 -4.83 3.82
C ALA A 169 7.04 -6.31 3.52
N LEU A 170 6.09 -7.20 3.81
CA LEU A 170 6.22 -8.63 3.50
C LEU A 170 6.24 -8.91 1.99
N ASN A 171 5.45 -8.19 1.20
CA ASN A 171 5.49 -8.27 -0.27
C ASN A 171 6.85 -7.83 -0.81
N ARG A 172 7.46 -6.78 -0.22
CA ARG A 172 8.81 -6.34 -0.59
C ARG A 172 9.86 -7.39 -0.21
N ALA A 173 9.77 -7.97 1.00
CA ALA A 173 10.66 -9.05 1.41
C ALA A 173 10.58 -10.24 0.44
N TRP A 174 9.37 -10.63 0.00
CA TRP A 174 9.15 -11.66 -1.01
C TRP A 174 9.87 -11.39 -2.32
N THR A 175 9.79 -10.15 -2.83
CA THR A 175 10.51 -9.73 -4.04
C THR A 175 12.01 -10.00 -3.90
N LEU A 176 12.59 -9.61 -2.76
CA LEU A 176 14.03 -9.67 -2.54
C LEU A 176 14.55 -11.09 -2.27
N VAL A 177 13.81 -11.92 -1.52
CA VAL A 177 14.23 -13.33 -1.30
C VAL A 177 14.19 -14.16 -2.59
N ASN A 178 13.50 -13.70 -3.61
CA ASN A 178 13.44 -14.33 -4.92
C ASN A 178 14.31 -13.63 -5.98
N ASP A 179 14.96 -12.51 -5.65
CA ASP A 179 15.90 -11.86 -6.54
C ASP A 179 17.26 -12.55 -6.45
N VAL A 180 17.69 -13.19 -7.54
CA VAL A 180 18.95 -13.94 -7.61
C VAL A 180 20.20 -13.07 -7.40
N ARG A 181 20.05 -11.75 -7.43
CA ARG A 181 21.15 -10.79 -7.23
C ARG A 181 21.25 -10.34 -5.75
N ASP A 182 20.24 -10.64 -4.94
CA ASP A 182 20.21 -10.26 -3.54
C ASP A 182 20.88 -11.31 -2.65
N THR A 183 21.75 -10.87 -1.76
CA THR A 183 22.53 -11.74 -0.87
C THR A 183 22.01 -11.74 0.59
N GLY A 184 21.01 -10.92 0.89
CA GLY A 184 20.49 -10.72 2.25
C GLY A 184 19.44 -11.74 2.72
N ASN A 185 19.27 -12.87 2.04
CA ASN A 185 18.14 -13.78 2.23
C ASN A 185 17.99 -14.32 3.64
N ARG A 186 19.07 -14.80 4.27
CA ARG A 186 19.02 -15.37 5.62
C ARG A 186 18.54 -14.34 6.66
N ALA A 187 19.15 -13.16 6.69
CA ALA A 187 18.79 -12.09 7.61
C ALA A 187 17.35 -11.58 7.35
N ARG A 188 16.93 -11.55 6.09
CA ARG A 188 15.57 -11.15 5.71
C ARG A 188 14.54 -12.18 6.14
N LEU A 189 14.79 -13.47 5.91
CA LEU A 189 13.87 -14.52 6.37
C LEU A 189 13.75 -14.53 7.91
N ALA A 190 14.84 -14.35 8.64
CA ALA A 190 14.81 -14.18 10.09
C ALA A 190 13.96 -12.96 10.52
N ALA A 191 14.10 -11.82 9.84
CA ALA A 191 13.37 -10.60 10.16
C ALA A 191 11.87 -10.68 9.88
N VAL A 192 11.44 -11.52 8.94
CA VAL A 192 10.01 -11.66 8.56
C VAL A 192 9.36 -12.91 9.15
N ALA A 193 10.09 -13.72 9.91
CA ALA A 193 9.54 -14.85 10.65
C ALA A 193 8.80 -14.38 11.93
N GLY A 194 8.03 -15.27 12.54
CA GLY A 194 7.39 -15.05 13.85
C GLY A 194 6.10 -14.24 13.81
N ASP A 195 5.65 -13.84 15.00
CA ASP A 195 4.33 -13.28 15.26
C ASP A 195 4.16 -11.82 14.81
N ALA A 196 5.26 -11.08 14.63
CA ALA A 196 5.23 -9.77 14.01
C ALA A 196 5.40 -9.85 12.47
N GLY A 197 5.85 -11.00 11.97
CA GLY A 197 6.16 -11.26 10.58
C GLY A 197 5.04 -11.93 9.78
N CYS A 198 5.45 -12.79 8.86
CA CYS A 198 4.51 -13.43 7.93
C CYS A 198 3.50 -14.35 8.63
N HIS A 199 3.85 -14.93 9.80
CA HIS A 199 2.98 -15.85 10.53
C HIS A 199 1.77 -15.16 11.16
N ALA A 200 1.81 -13.85 11.43
CA ALA A 200 0.65 -13.07 11.88
C ALA A 200 -0.47 -12.93 10.83
N CYS A 201 -0.19 -13.21 9.56
CA CYS A 201 -1.20 -13.07 8.51
C CYS A 201 -2.28 -14.15 8.61
N HIS A 202 -3.54 -13.74 8.75
CA HIS A 202 -4.72 -14.62 8.81
C HIS A 202 -5.44 -14.83 7.46
N THR A 203 -4.82 -14.38 6.36
CA THR A 203 -5.30 -14.63 4.98
C THR A 203 -6.69 -14.02 4.68
N HIS A 204 -7.01 -12.86 5.26
CA HIS A 204 -8.26 -12.11 4.96
C HIS A 204 -8.35 -11.61 3.51
N MET A 205 -7.25 -11.59 2.78
CA MET A 205 -7.11 -11.21 1.37
C MET A 205 -7.44 -9.75 1.02
N SER A 206 -7.86 -8.91 1.96
CA SER A 206 -8.18 -7.49 1.71
C SER A 206 -7.04 -6.72 1.03
N CYS A 207 -5.78 -7.07 1.33
CA CYS A 207 -4.60 -6.48 0.71
C CYS A 207 -4.49 -6.81 -0.78
N THR A 208 -4.87 -8.03 -1.19
CA THR A 208 -4.87 -8.48 -2.59
C THR A 208 -6.05 -7.89 -3.36
N GLU A 209 -7.26 -7.96 -2.80
CA GLU A 209 -8.47 -7.45 -3.43
C GLU A 209 -8.44 -5.94 -3.70
N ARG A 210 -7.73 -5.19 -2.85
CA ARG A 210 -7.69 -3.73 -2.93
C ARG A 210 -6.42 -3.19 -3.57
N CYS A 211 -5.45 -4.06 -3.91
CA CYS A 211 -4.22 -3.63 -4.54
C CYS A 211 -4.48 -2.96 -5.89
N PRO A 212 -4.14 -1.66 -6.05
CA PRO A 212 -4.40 -0.97 -7.31
C PRO A 212 -3.49 -1.47 -8.44
N MET A 213 -2.33 -2.06 -8.10
CA MET A 213 -1.39 -2.69 -9.03
C MET A 213 -1.73 -4.16 -9.32
N ARG A 214 -2.85 -4.69 -8.78
CA ARG A 214 -3.29 -6.08 -8.93
C ARG A 214 -2.27 -7.11 -8.44
N LEU A 215 -1.40 -6.73 -7.52
CA LEU A 215 -0.47 -7.66 -6.88
C LEU A 215 -1.22 -8.52 -5.86
N SER A 216 -0.61 -9.66 -5.50
CA SER A 216 -1.14 -10.54 -4.46
C SER A 216 -0.21 -10.59 -3.24
N PRO A 217 -0.26 -9.61 -2.33
CA PRO A 217 0.51 -9.69 -1.09
C PRO A 217 0.19 -10.95 -0.28
N THR A 218 -1.05 -11.45 -0.35
CA THR A 218 -1.44 -12.70 0.30
C THR A 218 -0.62 -13.89 -0.21
N ALA A 219 -0.41 -14.01 -1.52
CA ALA A 219 0.41 -15.08 -2.10
C ALA A 219 1.89 -14.93 -1.72
N SER A 220 2.42 -13.71 -1.73
CA SER A 220 3.77 -13.40 -1.28
C SER A 220 3.99 -13.81 0.18
N ILE A 221 3.05 -13.48 1.07
CA ILE A 221 3.10 -13.84 2.49
C ILE A 221 3.02 -15.37 2.68
N ALA A 222 2.14 -16.04 1.94
CA ALA A 222 2.06 -17.50 1.98
C ALA A 222 3.38 -18.16 1.52
N GLY A 223 4.04 -17.57 0.53
CA GLY A 223 5.39 -17.98 0.11
C GLY A 223 6.43 -17.81 1.22
N LEU A 224 6.44 -16.64 1.87
CA LEU A 224 7.35 -16.38 3.01
C LEU A 224 7.11 -17.35 4.17
N LYS A 225 5.85 -17.67 4.51
CA LYS A 225 5.55 -18.67 5.54
C LYS A 225 6.23 -20.02 5.25
N ARG A 226 6.15 -20.49 4.01
CA ARG A 226 6.82 -21.73 3.61
C ARG A 226 8.35 -21.64 3.69
N MET A 227 8.94 -20.52 3.23
CA MET A 227 10.37 -20.33 3.24
C MET A 227 10.94 -20.17 4.65
N THR A 228 10.29 -19.41 5.51
CA THR A 228 10.73 -19.25 6.92
C THR A 228 10.63 -20.57 7.68
N MET A 229 9.56 -21.35 7.47
CA MET A 229 9.42 -22.67 8.09
C MET A 229 10.52 -23.64 7.62
N ALA A 230 10.80 -23.67 6.31
CA ALA A 230 11.85 -24.52 5.76
C ALA A 230 13.24 -24.12 6.29
N ALA A 231 13.52 -22.82 6.41
CA ALA A 231 14.77 -22.30 6.94
C ALA A 231 14.93 -22.63 8.46
N ALA A 232 13.86 -22.50 9.23
CA ALA A 232 13.87 -22.87 10.66
C ALA A 232 14.13 -24.37 10.87
N LEU A 233 13.48 -25.24 10.07
CA LEU A 233 13.71 -26.70 10.14
C LEU A 233 15.15 -27.10 9.80
N LYS A 234 15.85 -26.29 9.00
CA LYS A 234 17.27 -26.50 8.67
C LYS A 234 18.24 -25.83 9.65
N GLY A 235 17.75 -25.10 10.65
CA GLY A 235 18.57 -24.32 11.57
C GLY A 235 19.27 -23.10 10.92
N GLU A 236 18.71 -22.58 9.84
CA GLU A 236 19.25 -21.41 9.13
C GLU A 236 18.80 -20.09 9.75
N ILE A 237 17.65 -20.07 10.45
CA ILE A 237 17.08 -18.92 11.18
C ILE A 237 16.48 -19.36 12.50
#